data_bcdaded020cd7c063c729d03a0ae9a61
#
_entry.id   bcdaded020cd7c063c729d03a0ae9a61
#
_cell.length_a   1.000
_cell.length_b   1.000
_cell.length_c   1.000
_cell.angle_alpha   90.00
_cell.angle_beta   90.00
_cell.angle_gamma   90.00
#
_symmetry.space_group_name_H-M   'P 1'
#
loop_
_entity.id
_entity.type
_entity.pdbx_description
1 polymer ?
#
loop_
_entity_poly.entity_id
_entity_poly.type
_entity_poly.pdbx_seq_one_letter_code
_entity_poly.pdbx_strand_id
1 'polypeptide(L)'
;MSDRMEQLIQEHRLIPPGSTVLCAVSGGADSVYLLHRLYCLRRELDFTLVAAHYDHRLRGAESTQDAKFVEEFVRLCCPAERLYTPEGPSKELPGVRLITGGGDVAGEAARLRQGLEETARQMRYAFLQTAAQEVGANLIATAHNASDNAETVLLHLGRGSGLRGLAGMPPKRGNLIRPLLTTSREEIENYLRYRGLPWREDATNRDDAYARNRLRHQVLPVLEDLFPGFLSRISQTCAHLREDEDYLSSLAVQAVESARWEGEDLILPAAALADQPQSVAIRGIRMLIGSMTAGNDNCAAPHLEGLLNLCRGSDPSARLDLPGGLTARRRYGELVLSRSAPTPLSPRDLNLAGETRAGDWTVRCLPGTYQGERQSPLDCWLAQETAPMPTLRPRRTGDVLAPPGRHEKSVKKWMINTKIPACCRDAVPVVDAGGTAAAVALLGPHRDFVPRKGQLSWHITFVPPDYLAR
;
A
#
# COMPACT_ATOMS: atom_id res chain seq x y z
N MET A 1 7.92 3.55 -41.06
CA MET A 1 7.65 4.38 -39.86
C MET A 1 7.23 3.46 -38.73
N SER A 2 7.89 3.54 -37.59
CA SER A 2 7.48 2.86 -36.36
C SER A 2 6.09 3.36 -35.96
N ASP A 3 5.17 2.47 -35.62
CA ASP A 3 3.84 2.87 -35.18
C ASP A 3 3.88 3.38 -33.72
N ARG A 4 2.80 4.02 -33.25
CA ARG A 4 2.73 4.62 -31.90
C ARG A 4 2.90 3.57 -30.79
N MET A 5 2.48 2.34 -31.02
CA MET A 5 2.67 1.24 -30.07
C MET A 5 4.15 0.89 -29.92
N GLU A 6 4.89 0.76 -31.05
CA GLU A 6 6.33 0.48 -31.03
C GLU A 6 7.10 1.60 -30.33
N GLN A 7 6.78 2.87 -30.65
CA GLN A 7 7.38 4.03 -30.00
C GLN A 7 7.20 3.97 -28.48
N LEU A 8 5.97 3.72 -28.00
CA LEU A 8 5.69 3.64 -26.57
C LEU A 8 6.44 2.48 -25.88
N ILE A 9 6.53 1.31 -26.57
CA ILE A 9 7.30 0.16 -26.06
C ILE A 9 8.78 0.53 -25.89
N GLN A 10 9.37 1.22 -26.86
CA GLN A 10 10.79 1.62 -26.85
C GLN A 10 11.06 2.72 -25.82
N GLU A 11 10.28 3.81 -25.81
CA GLU A 11 10.43 4.94 -24.90
C GLU A 11 10.38 4.51 -23.43
N HIS A 12 9.43 3.63 -23.09
CA HIS A 12 9.23 3.17 -21.71
C HIS A 12 9.88 1.81 -21.41
N ARG A 13 10.63 1.23 -22.36
CA ARG A 13 11.26 -0.09 -22.23
C ARG A 13 10.28 -1.12 -21.65
N LEU A 14 9.07 -1.17 -22.23
CA LEU A 14 7.98 -1.97 -21.70
C LEU A 14 8.27 -3.46 -21.74
N ILE A 15 8.99 -3.93 -22.77
CA ILE A 15 9.30 -5.34 -22.99
C ILE A 15 10.83 -5.49 -23.10
N PRO A 16 11.52 -5.82 -22.01
CA PRO A 16 12.94 -6.16 -22.04
C PRO A 16 13.19 -7.45 -22.86
N PRO A 17 14.33 -7.56 -23.57
CA PRO A 17 14.71 -8.80 -24.23
C PRO A 17 14.69 -10.01 -23.30
N GLY A 18 14.33 -11.18 -23.82
CA GLY A 18 14.21 -12.42 -23.03
C GLY A 18 12.96 -12.51 -22.17
N SER A 19 12.06 -11.50 -22.22
CA SER A 19 10.80 -11.50 -21.44
C SER A 19 9.83 -12.57 -21.95
N THR A 20 8.93 -13.00 -21.05
CA THR A 20 7.71 -13.73 -21.41
C THR A 20 6.50 -12.83 -21.15
N VAL A 21 5.75 -12.52 -22.21
CA VAL A 21 4.60 -11.61 -22.19
C VAL A 21 3.30 -12.41 -22.30
N LEU A 22 2.43 -12.29 -21.29
CA LEU A 22 1.06 -12.79 -21.32
C LEU A 22 0.14 -11.69 -21.87
N CYS A 23 -0.41 -11.85 -23.07
CA CYS A 23 -1.34 -10.91 -23.70
C CYS A 23 -2.79 -11.26 -23.35
N ALA A 24 -3.50 -10.34 -22.71
CA ALA A 24 -4.92 -10.48 -22.41
C ALA A 24 -5.74 -10.23 -23.68
N VAL A 25 -6.56 -11.22 -24.12
CA VAL A 25 -7.32 -11.19 -25.37
C VAL A 25 -8.80 -11.41 -25.06
N SER A 26 -9.63 -10.40 -25.36
CA SER A 26 -11.10 -10.50 -25.23
C SER A 26 -11.82 -10.89 -26.52
N GLY A 27 -11.15 -10.79 -27.67
CA GLY A 27 -11.74 -10.95 -29.00
C GLY A 27 -12.16 -9.64 -29.65
N GLY A 28 -12.26 -8.55 -28.90
CA GLY A 28 -12.49 -7.19 -29.44
C GLY A 28 -11.29 -6.62 -30.16
N ALA A 29 -11.54 -5.62 -31.03
CA ALA A 29 -10.51 -5.07 -31.95
C ALA A 29 -9.22 -4.68 -31.25
N ASP A 30 -9.27 -3.99 -30.10
CA ASP A 30 -8.06 -3.54 -29.39
C ASP A 30 -7.20 -4.71 -28.94
N SER A 31 -7.83 -5.77 -28.42
CA SER A 31 -7.12 -6.95 -27.92
C SER A 31 -6.55 -7.83 -29.05
N VAL A 32 -7.28 -7.92 -30.14
CA VAL A 32 -6.85 -8.64 -31.36
C VAL A 32 -5.67 -7.91 -32.01
N TYR A 33 -5.76 -6.58 -32.14
CA TYR A 33 -4.67 -5.75 -32.61
C TYR A 33 -3.41 -5.92 -31.74
N LEU A 34 -3.56 -5.79 -30.41
CA LEU A 34 -2.45 -5.95 -29.48
C LEU A 34 -1.76 -7.31 -29.64
N LEU A 35 -2.54 -8.39 -29.65
CA LEU A 35 -1.99 -9.74 -29.81
C LEU A 35 -1.23 -9.89 -31.12
N HIS A 36 -1.84 -9.47 -32.24
CA HIS A 36 -1.22 -9.61 -33.57
C HIS A 36 0.03 -8.75 -33.70
N ARG A 37 0.03 -7.51 -33.17
CA ARG A 37 1.23 -6.64 -33.20
C ARG A 37 2.36 -7.21 -32.35
N LEU A 38 2.05 -7.68 -31.13
CA LEU A 38 3.04 -8.36 -30.28
C LEU A 38 3.59 -9.63 -30.96
N TYR A 39 2.73 -10.40 -31.62
CA TYR A 39 3.18 -11.56 -32.41
C TYR A 39 4.18 -11.16 -33.49
N CYS A 40 3.91 -10.10 -34.24
CA CYS A 40 4.83 -9.60 -35.27
C CYS A 40 6.17 -9.09 -34.70
N LEU A 41 6.13 -8.43 -33.52
CA LEU A 41 7.30 -7.81 -32.91
C LEU A 41 8.15 -8.79 -32.08
N ARG A 42 7.63 -10.00 -31.72
CA ARG A 42 8.29 -10.92 -30.79
C ARG A 42 9.71 -11.33 -31.19
N ARG A 43 9.98 -11.34 -32.48
CA ARG A 43 11.30 -11.67 -33.02
C ARG A 43 12.29 -10.52 -32.90
N GLU A 44 11.85 -9.32 -33.26
CA GLU A 44 12.67 -8.12 -33.21
C GLU A 44 13.04 -7.72 -31.79
N LEU A 45 12.06 -7.80 -30.87
CA LEU A 45 12.22 -7.44 -29.46
C LEU A 45 12.68 -8.61 -28.58
N ASP A 46 12.89 -9.80 -29.14
CA ASP A 46 13.37 -11.01 -28.45
C ASP A 46 12.56 -11.35 -27.20
N PHE A 47 11.27 -11.70 -27.37
CA PHE A 47 10.42 -12.13 -26.27
C PHE A 47 9.50 -13.30 -26.64
N THR A 48 9.06 -14.04 -25.61
CA THR A 48 8.06 -15.11 -25.77
C THR A 48 6.67 -14.54 -25.54
N LEU A 49 5.71 -14.90 -26.42
CA LEU A 49 4.33 -14.44 -26.35
C LEU A 49 3.37 -15.59 -25.99
N VAL A 50 2.52 -15.37 -25.00
CA VAL A 50 1.42 -16.25 -24.59
C VAL A 50 0.12 -15.44 -24.61
N ALA A 51 -0.97 -15.98 -25.10
CA ALA A 51 -2.29 -15.37 -25.07
C ALA A 51 -3.11 -15.90 -23.88
N ALA A 52 -3.92 -15.03 -23.25
CA ALA A 52 -4.84 -15.41 -22.18
C ALA A 52 -6.24 -14.84 -22.44
N HIS A 53 -7.26 -15.69 -22.42
CA HIS A 53 -8.66 -15.32 -22.56
C HIS A 53 -9.44 -15.67 -21.31
N TYR A 54 -10.24 -14.71 -20.80
CA TYR A 54 -11.12 -14.90 -19.64
C TYR A 54 -12.58 -14.75 -20.03
N ASP A 55 -13.36 -15.84 -19.89
CA ASP A 55 -14.80 -15.85 -20.11
C ASP A 55 -15.55 -15.43 -18.84
N HIS A 56 -16.22 -14.29 -18.89
CA HIS A 56 -17.00 -13.74 -17.78
C HIS A 56 -18.33 -14.48 -17.54
N ARG A 57 -18.76 -15.35 -18.47
CA ARG A 57 -20.03 -16.11 -18.47
C ARG A 57 -21.28 -15.25 -18.29
N LEU A 58 -21.22 -13.98 -18.67
CA LEU A 58 -22.34 -13.03 -18.50
C LEU A 58 -23.39 -13.15 -19.59
N ARG A 59 -23.07 -13.79 -20.76
CA ARG A 59 -23.91 -13.82 -21.96
C ARG A 59 -24.20 -15.23 -22.46
N GLY A 60 -24.05 -16.25 -21.64
CA GLY A 60 -24.37 -17.64 -22.02
C GLY A 60 -23.70 -18.08 -23.32
N ALA A 61 -24.47 -18.37 -24.38
CA ALA A 61 -23.95 -18.89 -25.66
C ALA A 61 -23.00 -17.92 -26.39
N GLU A 62 -23.15 -16.59 -26.25
CA GLU A 62 -22.26 -15.60 -26.87
C GLU A 62 -20.85 -15.64 -26.28
N SER A 63 -20.72 -15.78 -24.95
CA SER A 63 -19.44 -15.94 -24.29
C SER A 63 -18.67 -17.15 -24.81
N THR A 64 -19.35 -18.25 -25.06
CA THR A 64 -18.74 -19.45 -25.64
C THR A 64 -18.28 -19.21 -27.08
N GLN A 65 -19.00 -18.41 -27.88
CA GLN A 65 -18.58 -18.02 -29.23
C GLN A 65 -17.37 -17.11 -29.21
N ASP A 66 -17.25 -16.20 -28.23
CA ASP A 66 -16.10 -15.34 -28.05
C ASP A 66 -14.82 -16.17 -27.76
N ALA A 67 -14.94 -17.16 -26.87
CA ALA A 67 -13.82 -18.06 -26.57
C ALA A 67 -13.37 -18.86 -27.78
N LYS A 68 -14.31 -19.42 -28.56
CA LYS A 68 -14.01 -20.13 -29.83
C LYS A 68 -13.36 -19.21 -30.86
N PHE A 69 -13.85 -17.99 -31.00
CA PHE A 69 -13.24 -16.99 -31.89
C PHE A 69 -11.78 -16.71 -31.52
N VAL A 70 -11.49 -16.49 -30.24
CA VAL A 70 -10.12 -16.24 -29.77
C VAL A 70 -9.22 -17.46 -30.02
N GLU A 71 -9.71 -18.67 -29.78
CA GLU A 71 -8.98 -19.92 -30.05
C GLU A 71 -8.63 -20.04 -31.54
N GLU A 72 -9.61 -19.83 -32.42
CA GLU A 72 -9.41 -19.89 -33.87
C GLU A 72 -8.48 -18.78 -34.36
N PHE A 73 -8.62 -17.55 -33.84
CA PHE A 73 -7.77 -16.44 -34.17
C PHE A 73 -6.29 -16.73 -33.81
N VAL A 74 -6.03 -17.20 -32.60
CA VAL A 74 -4.65 -17.55 -32.17
C VAL A 74 -4.07 -18.64 -33.06
N ARG A 75 -4.85 -19.68 -33.36
CA ARG A 75 -4.40 -20.78 -34.22
C ARG A 75 -4.06 -20.34 -35.64
N LEU A 76 -4.86 -19.46 -36.26
CA LEU A 76 -4.71 -19.07 -37.65
C LEU A 76 -3.77 -17.87 -37.85
N CYS A 77 -3.81 -16.89 -36.95
CA CYS A 77 -3.10 -15.62 -37.13
C CYS A 77 -1.80 -15.54 -36.32
N CYS A 78 -1.53 -16.51 -35.43
CA CYS A 78 -0.33 -16.54 -34.59
C CYS A 78 0.37 -17.93 -34.61
N PRO A 79 0.58 -18.56 -35.78
CA PRO A 79 1.14 -19.91 -35.90
C PRO A 79 2.63 -19.96 -35.54
N ALA A 80 3.19 -21.17 -35.49
CA ALA A 80 4.63 -21.37 -35.41
C ALA A 80 5.33 -20.87 -36.71
N GLU A 81 6.49 -20.30 -36.61
CA GLU A 81 7.29 -19.80 -37.72
C GLU A 81 8.63 -20.51 -37.77
N ARG A 82 9.02 -20.96 -38.98
CA ARG A 82 10.37 -21.47 -39.26
C ARG A 82 11.26 -20.35 -39.78
N LEU A 83 12.36 -20.14 -39.08
CA LEU A 83 13.37 -19.16 -39.46
C LEU A 83 14.38 -19.83 -40.39
N TYR A 84 14.54 -19.28 -41.58
CA TYR A 84 15.56 -19.71 -42.52
C TYR A 84 16.75 -18.76 -42.41
N THR A 85 17.94 -19.33 -42.20
CA THR A 85 19.21 -18.61 -42.31
C THR A 85 19.90 -19.01 -43.60
N PRO A 86 20.92 -18.29 -44.06
CA PRO A 86 21.72 -18.70 -45.23
C PRO A 86 22.32 -20.12 -45.09
N GLU A 87 22.43 -20.61 -43.84
CA GLU A 87 23.01 -21.93 -43.51
C GLU A 87 21.92 -23.04 -43.34
N GLY A 88 20.62 -22.69 -43.54
CA GLY A 88 19.48 -23.60 -43.42
C GLY A 88 18.50 -23.23 -42.33
N PRO A 89 17.47 -24.07 -42.03
CA PRO A 89 16.50 -23.80 -40.99
C PRO A 89 17.15 -23.95 -39.61
N SER A 90 17.42 -22.82 -38.93
CA SER A 90 18.20 -22.77 -37.70
C SER A 90 17.39 -22.67 -36.42
N LYS A 91 16.15 -22.16 -36.48
CA LYS A 91 15.31 -21.97 -35.29
C LYS A 91 13.83 -22.00 -35.67
N GLU A 92 13.04 -22.74 -34.94
CA GLU A 92 11.58 -22.66 -35.01
C GLU A 92 11.08 -21.76 -33.85
N LEU A 93 10.31 -20.72 -34.18
CA LEU A 93 9.58 -19.94 -33.19
C LEU A 93 8.24 -20.64 -32.97
N PRO A 94 7.93 -21.05 -31.73
CA PRO A 94 6.67 -21.69 -31.45
C PRO A 94 5.48 -20.74 -31.75
N GLY A 95 4.34 -21.31 -32.08
CA GLY A 95 3.08 -20.57 -32.16
C GLY A 95 2.68 -20.04 -30.78
N VAL A 96 1.80 -19.05 -30.76
CA VAL A 96 1.30 -18.49 -29.51
C VAL A 96 0.44 -19.52 -28.80
N ARG A 97 0.81 -19.85 -27.56
CA ARG A 97 -0.02 -20.69 -26.67
C ARG A 97 -1.19 -19.88 -26.14
N LEU A 98 -2.39 -20.45 -26.10
CA LEU A 98 -3.56 -19.82 -25.49
C LEU A 98 -3.88 -20.51 -24.15
N ILE A 99 -4.13 -19.69 -23.13
CA ILE A 99 -4.67 -20.11 -21.83
C ILE A 99 -6.08 -19.54 -21.73
N THR A 100 -7.03 -20.37 -21.38
CA THR A 100 -8.42 -19.97 -21.19
C THR A 100 -8.84 -20.17 -19.73
N GLY A 101 -9.66 -19.26 -19.23
CA GLY A 101 -10.28 -19.35 -17.92
C GLY A 101 -11.65 -18.70 -17.92
N GLY A 102 -12.36 -18.81 -16.84
CA GLY A 102 -13.67 -18.19 -16.72
C GLY A 102 -14.26 -18.36 -15.34
N GLY A 103 -15.33 -17.61 -15.06
CA GLY A 103 -16.03 -17.66 -13.78
C GLY A 103 -17.41 -17.02 -13.84
N ASP A 104 -18.26 -17.38 -12.88
CA ASP A 104 -19.60 -16.79 -12.69
C ASP A 104 -19.43 -15.42 -11.99
N VAL A 105 -19.28 -14.38 -12.79
CA VAL A 105 -19.14 -13.00 -12.31
C VAL A 105 -20.41 -12.52 -11.62
N ALA A 106 -21.60 -12.93 -12.07
CA ALA A 106 -22.86 -12.49 -11.49
C ALA A 106 -23.07 -13.06 -10.08
N GLY A 107 -22.79 -14.36 -9.90
CA GLY A 107 -22.83 -15.02 -8.58
C GLY A 107 -21.81 -14.41 -7.61
N GLU A 108 -20.59 -14.13 -8.07
CA GLU A 108 -19.55 -13.54 -7.22
C GLU A 108 -19.85 -12.08 -6.85
N ALA A 109 -20.38 -11.27 -7.78
CA ALA A 109 -20.81 -9.89 -7.50
C ALA A 109 -21.91 -9.86 -6.42
N ALA A 110 -22.88 -10.77 -6.50
CA ALA A 110 -23.93 -10.91 -5.50
C ALA A 110 -23.35 -11.33 -4.13
N ARG A 111 -22.42 -12.28 -4.10
CA ARG A 111 -21.75 -12.75 -2.88
C ARG A 111 -20.95 -11.64 -2.18
N LEU A 112 -20.22 -10.83 -2.96
CA LEU A 112 -19.38 -9.74 -2.45
C LEU A 112 -20.14 -8.44 -2.22
N ARG A 113 -21.40 -8.33 -2.67
CA ARG A 113 -22.19 -7.09 -2.68
C ARG A 113 -21.48 -5.94 -3.39
N GLN A 114 -20.83 -6.24 -4.51
CA GLN A 114 -20.08 -5.32 -5.34
C GLN A 114 -20.73 -5.11 -6.69
N GLY A 115 -20.35 -4.04 -7.40
CA GLY A 115 -20.78 -3.81 -8.77
C GLY A 115 -20.24 -4.88 -9.72
N LEU A 116 -21.06 -5.24 -10.73
CA LEU A 116 -20.75 -6.28 -11.70
C LEU A 116 -19.45 -6.01 -12.47
N GLU A 117 -19.23 -4.77 -12.90
CA GLU A 117 -18.04 -4.35 -13.65
C GLU A 117 -16.75 -4.49 -12.80
N GLU A 118 -16.79 -4.03 -11.54
CA GLU A 118 -15.65 -4.14 -10.64
C GLU A 118 -15.32 -5.60 -10.32
N THR A 119 -16.35 -6.43 -10.08
CA THR A 119 -16.16 -7.87 -9.83
C THR A 119 -15.57 -8.56 -11.06
N ALA A 120 -16.12 -8.28 -12.27
CA ALA A 120 -15.58 -8.79 -13.52
C ALA A 120 -14.11 -8.43 -13.72
N ARG A 121 -13.78 -7.18 -13.42
CA ARG A 121 -12.40 -6.68 -13.47
C ARG A 121 -11.50 -7.41 -12.49
N GLN A 122 -11.90 -7.56 -11.23
CA GLN A 122 -11.10 -8.25 -10.20
C GLN A 122 -10.84 -9.71 -10.57
N MET A 123 -11.88 -10.44 -10.97
CA MET A 123 -11.76 -11.85 -11.38
C MET A 123 -10.86 -12.02 -12.60
N ARG A 124 -10.98 -11.15 -13.60
CA ARG A 124 -10.10 -11.15 -14.79
C ARG A 124 -8.64 -10.92 -14.41
N TYR A 125 -8.34 -9.92 -13.54
CA TYR A 125 -6.95 -9.68 -13.14
C TYR A 125 -6.39 -10.81 -12.29
N ALA A 126 -7.17 -11.41 -11.39
CA ALA A 126 -6.77 -12.59 -10.63
C ALA A 126 -6.40 -13.75 -11.56
N PHE A 127 -7.24 -14.05 -12.56
CA PHE A 127 -6.95 -15.06 -13.58
C PHE A 127 -5.66 -14.75 -14.34
N LEU A 128 -5.47 -13.50 -14.82
CA LEU A 128 -4.27 -13.12 -15.56
C LEU A 128 -3.01 -13.26 -14.72
N GLN A 129 -3.06 -12.97 -13.42
CA GLN A 129 -1.91 -13.17 -12.52
C GLN A 129 -1.61 -14.66 -12.33
N THR A 130 -2.61 -15.50 -12.12
CA THR A 130 -2.44 -16.96 -12.00
C THR A 130 -1.87 -17.54 -13.30
N ALA A 131 -2.46 -17.20 -14.45
CA ALA A 131 -1.98 -17.65 -15.75
C ALA A 131 -0.53 -17.19 -16.03
N ALA A 132 -0.17 -15.97 -15.64
CA ALA A 132 1.19 -15.49 -15.77
C ALA A 132 2.19 -16.31 -14.94
N GLN A 133 1.82 -16.66 -13.71
CA GLN A 133 2.65 -17.53 -12.86
C GLN A 133 2.81 -18.93 -13.45
N GLU A 134 1.75 -19.54 -13.98
CA GLU A 134 1.78 -20.88 -14.58
C GLU A 134 2.73 -20.99 -15.79
N VAL A 135 2.85 -19.92 -16.57
CA VAL A 135 3.71 -19.92 -17.77
C VAL A 135 5.05 -19.22 -17.56
N GLY A 136 5.33 -18.74 -16.36
CA GLY A 136 6.53 -17.97 -16.05
C GLY A 136 6.57 -16.61 -16.76
N ALA A 137 5.41 -16.01 -17.07
CA ALA A 137 5.34 -14.71 -17.69
C ALA A 137 5.67 -13.62 -16.65
N ASN A 138 6.66 -12.80 -16.98
CA ASN A 138 7.08 -11.67 -16.17
C ASN A 138 6.34 -10.37 -16.51
N LEU A 139 5.58 -10.34 -17.62
CA LEU A 139 4.77 -9.21 -18.06
C LEU A 139 3.36 -9.65 -18.47
N ILE A 140 2.38 -8.80 -18.18
CA ILE A 140 0.97 -8.94 -18.60
C ILE A 140 0.62 -7.73 -19.47
N ALA A 141 0.31 -7.94 -20.75
CA ALA A 141 -0.07 -6.89 -21.68
C ALA A 141 -1.59 -6.77 -21.78
N THR A 142 -2.12 -5.55 -21.65
CA THR A 142 -3.55 -5.24 -21.79
C THR A 142 -3.80 -4.18 -22.85
N ALA A 143 -4.93 -4.28 -23.54
CA ALA A 143 -5.25 -3.49 -24.72
C ALA A 143 -5.94 -2.15 -24.40
N HIS A 144 -5.58 -1.46 -23.31
CA HIS A 144 -6.06 -0.12 -23.04
C HIS A 144 -5.47 0.85 -24.06
N ASN A 145 -6.34 1.60 -24.75
CA ASN A 145 -5.98 2.51 -25.84
C ASN A 145 -6.05 3.99 -25.43
N ALA A 146 -5.83 4.91 -26.38
CA ALA A 146 -5.83 6.36 -26.12
C ALA A 146 -7.21 6.87 -25.64
N SER A 147 -8.31 6.32 -26.15
CA SER A 147 -9.67 6.69 -25.69
C SER A 147 -9.89 6.26 -24.24
N ASP A 148 -9.49 5.05 -23.84
CA ASP A 148 -9.59 4.57 -22.47
C ASP A 148 -8.78 5.45 -21.50
N ASN A 149 -7.62 5.94 -21.94
CA ASN A 149 -6.81 6.87 -21.16
C ASN A 149 -7.51 8.22 -20.98
N ALA A 150 -8.07 8.78 -22.06
CA ALA A 150 -8.82 10.04 -22.01
C ALA A 150 -10.06 9.93 -21.12
N GLU A 151 -10.83 8.83 -21.20
CA GLU A 151 -11.95 8.55 -20.30
C GLU A 151 -11.51 8.55 -18.83
N THR A 152 -10.38 7.93 -18.54
CA THR A 152 -9.82 7.84 -17.19
C THR A 152 -9.44 9.23 -16.66
N VAL A 153 -8.80 10.06 -17.50
CA VAL A 153 -8.44 11.44 -17.14
C VAL A 153 -9.67 12.29 -16.87
N LEU A 154 -10.68 12.22 -17.74
CA LEU A 154 -11.94 12.98 -17.57
C LEU A 154 -12.71 12.55 -16.31
N LEU A 155 -12.75 11.24 -16.00
CA LEU A 155 -13.34 10.73 -14.75
C LEU A 155 -12.59 11.25 -13.52
N HIS A 156 -11.26 11.26 -13.56
CA HIS A 156 -10.43 11.76 -12.48
C HIS A 156 -10.59 13.28 -12.31
N LEU A 157 -10.63 14.03 -13.41
CA LEU A 157 -10.89 15.48 -13.39
C LEU A 157 -12.24 15.79 -12.75
N GLY A 158 -13.31 15.10 -13.17
CA GLY A 158 -14.64 15.26 -12.61
C GLY A 158 -14.78 14.88 -11.14
N ARG A 159 -13.85 14.04 -10.62
CA ARG A 159 -13.77 13.67 -9.20
C ARG A 159 -12.82 14.54 -8.38
N GLY A 160 -12.21 15.56 -8.98
CA GLY A 160 -11.27 16.44 -8.28
C GLY A 160 -9.92 15.80 -7.97
N SER A 161 -9.45 14.90 -8.82
CA SER A 161 -8.14 14.26 -8.62
C SER A 161 -6.99 15.24 -8.86
N GLY A 162 -5.91 15.10 -8.08
CA GLY A 162 -4.66 15.85 -8.29
C GLY A 162 -3.82 15.29 -9.46
N LEU A 163 -2.56 15.75 -9.52
CA LEU A 163 -1.61 15.47 -10.61
C LEU A 163 -1.52 13.98 -10.98
N ARG A 164 -1.37 13.10 -10.00
CA ARG A 164 -1.28 11.65 -10.21
C ARG A 164 -2.50 11.06 -10.95
N GLY A 165 -3.70 11.57 -10.67
CA GLY A 165 -4.92 11.13 -11.36
C GLY A 165 -5.02 11.69 -12.77
N LEU A 166 -4.62 12.95 -12.97
CA LEU A 166 -4.63 13.61 -14.26
C LEU A 166 -3.52 13.13 -15.20
N ALA A 167 -2.45 12.53 -14.68
CA ALA A 167 -1.42 11.83 -15.46
C ALA A 167 -1.95 10.58 -16.18
N GLY A 168 -3.23 10.21 -15.98
CA GLY A 168 -3.89 9.10 -16.64
C GLY A 168 -3.36 7.72 -16.23
N MET A 169 -3.54 6.75 -17.12
CA MET A 169 -3.01 5.40 -16.90
C MET A 169 -1.52 5.35 -17.20
N PRO A 170 -0.68 4.78 -16.29
CA PRO A 170 0.73 4.59 -16.60
C PRO A 170 0.92 3.49 -17.67
N PRO A 171 1.89 3.63 -18.60
CA PRO A 171 2.24 2.58 -19.55
C PRO A 171 2.66 1.26 -18.89
N LYS A 172 3.28 1.35 -17.70
CA LYS A 172 3.69 0.19 -16.89
C LYS A 172 3.30 0.40 -15.41
N ARG A 173 2.74 -0.64 -14.79
CA ARG A 173 2.47 -0.69 -13.35
C ARG A 173 2.78 -2.09 -12.80
N GLY A 174 3.91 -2.23 -12.11
CA GLY A 174 4.41 -3.55 -11.74
C GLY A 174 4.71 -4.40 -12.98
N ASN A 175 4.10 -5.57 -13.07
CA ASN A 175 4.20 -6.44 -14.25
C ASN A 175 3.16 -6.16 -15.35
N LEU A 176 2.22 -5.24 -15.12
CA LEU A 176 1.19 -4.89 -16.10
C LEU A 176 1.70 -3.80 -17.06
N ILE A 177 1.61 -4.05 -18.36
CA ILE A 177 1.96 -3.11 -19.44
C ILE A 177 0.76 -2.79 -20.32
N ARG A 178 0.74 -1.56 -20.89
CA ARG A 178 -0.34 -1.04 -21.74
C ARG A 178 0.26 -0.42 -23.01
N PRO A 179 0.63 -1.25 -23.98
CA PRO A 179 1.35 -0.76 -25.17
C PRO A 179 0.50 0.14 -26.08
N LEU A 180 -0.83 0.13 -25.94
CA LEU A 180 -1.75 0.87 -26.83
C LEU A 180 -2.19 2.25 -26.29
N LEU A 181 -1.64 2.73 -25.16
CA LEU A 181 -2.14 3.97 -24.51
C LEU A 181 -2.07 5.22 -25.37
N THR A 182 -1.27 5.22 -26.45
CA THR A 182 -1.14 6.32 -27.41
C THR A 182 -1.77 6.01 -28.77
N THR A 183 -2.29 4.79 -28.96
CA THR A 183 -2.88 4.34 -30.23
C THR A 183 -4.38 4.61 -30.23
N SER A 184 -4.89 5.24 -31.25
CA SER A 184 -6.32 5.54 -31.38
C SER A 184 -7.11 4.31 -31.85
N ARG A 185 -8.42 4.30 -31.58
CA ARG A 185 -9.33 3.27 -32.06
C ARG A 185 -9.34 3.20 -33.58
N GLU A 186 -9.29 4.32 -34.26
CA GLU A 186 -9.27 4.42 -35.73
C GLU A 186 -8.01 3.74 -36.31
N GLU A 187 -6.83 4.03 -35.73
CA GLU A 187 -5.57 3.37 -36.15
C GLU A 187 -5.65 1.85 -35.99
N ILE A 188 -6.23 1.37 -34.89
CA ILE A 188 -6.44 -0.06 -34.61
C ILE A 188 -7.31 -0.70 -35.70
N GLU A 189 -8.50 -0.12 -35.94
CA GLU A 189 -9.44 -0.67 -36.91
C GLU A 189 -8.91 -0.59 -38.36
N ASN A 190 -8.26 0.49 -38.74
CA ASN A 190 -7.64 0.62 -40.05
C ASN A 190 -6.57 -0.45 -40.27
N TYR A 191 -5.74 -0.72 -39.26
CA TYR A 191 -4.77 -1.80 -39.35
C TYR A 191 -5.42 -3.16 -39.53
N LEU A 192 -6.45 -3.48 -38.70
CA LEU A 192 -7.15 -4.79 -38.76
C LEU A 192 -7.82 -4.98 -40.14
N ARG A 193 -8.49 -3.93 -40.65
CA ARG A 193 -9.08 -3.97 -42.01
C ARG A 193 -8.03 -4.17 -43.11
N TYR A 194 -6.91 -3.43 -43.04
CA TYR A 194 -5.81 -3.56 -43.98
C TYR A 194 -5.20 -4.96 -43.99
N ARG A 195 -5.11 -5.61 -42.85
CA ARG A 195 -4.57 -6.96 -42.69
C ARG A 195 -5.62 -8.06 -42.94
N GLY A 196 -6.89 -7.70 -43.12
CA GLY A 196 -7.98 -8.69 -43.25
C GLY A 196 -8.23 -9.50 -42.00
N LEU A 197 -7.91 -8.94 -40.82
CA LEU A 197 -8.05 -9.63 -39.53
C LEU A 197 -9.47 -9.41 -38.97
N PRO A 198 -10.20 -10.48 -38.61
CA PRO A 198 -11.52 -10.36 -37.99
C PRO A 198 -11.42 -9.98 -36.52
N TRP A 199 -12.47 -9.34 -36.00
CA TRP A 199 -12.68 -9.08 -34.58
C TRP A 199 -14.16 -9.14 -34.25
N ARG A 200 -14.48 -9.21 -32.96
CA ARG A 200 -15.87 -9.22 -32.47
C ARG A 200 -16.22 -7.86 -31.86
N GLU A 201 -17.45 -7.42 -32.07
CA GLU A 201 -17.98 -6.24 -31.38
C GLU A 201 -18.73 -6.67 -30.12
N ASP A 202 -18.39 -6.02 -29.00
CA ASP A 202 -19.04 -6.26 -27.72
C ASP A 202 -20.33 -5.41 -27.62
N ALA A 203 -21.49 -6.04 -27.62
CA ALA A 203 -22.78 -5.35 -27.49
C ALA A 203 -22.95 -4.57 -26.17
N THR A 204 -22.22 -4.93 -25.09
CA THR A 204 -22.28 -4.22 -23.80
C THR A 204 -21.60 -2.84 -23.83
N ASN A 205 -20.80 -2.56 -24.85
CA ASN A 205 -20.24 -1.22 -25.06
C ASN A 205 -21.29 -0.15 -25.35
N ARG A 206 -22.55 -0.51 -25.60
CA ARG A 206 -23.66 0.42 -25.93
C ARG A 206 -24.48 0.89 -24.74
N ASP A 207 -24.21 0.36 -23.53
CA ASP A 207 -25.01 0.72 -22.34
C ASP A 207 -24.48 2.03 -21.70
N ASP A 208 -25.23 3.11 -21.92
CA ASP A 208 -24.94 4.46 -21.39
C ASP A 208 -25.30 4.63 -19.90
N ALA A 209 -25.71 3.58 -19.19
CA ALA A 209 -25.92 3.63 -17.74
C ALA A 209 -24.63 3.95 -16.97
N TYR A 210 -23.47 3.59 -17.55
CA TYR A 210 -22.18 3.80 -16.94
C TYR A 210 -21.54 5.14 -17.37
N ALA A 211 -21.03 5.91 -16.40
CA ALA A 211 -20.36 7.19 -16.64
C ALA A 211 -19.24 7.10 -17.70
N ARG A 212 -18.53 5.97 -17.75
CA ARG A 212 -17.47 5.72 -18.71
C ARG A 212 -17.98 5.60 -20.15
N ASN A 213 -19.07 4.87 -20.37
CA ASN A 213 -19.69 4.75 -21.68
C ASN A 213 -20.27 6.09 -22.15
N ARG A 214 -20.87 6.87 -21.24
CA ARG A 214 -21.33 8.24 -21.57
C ARG A 214 -20.20 9.16 -21.99
N LEU A 215 -19.06 9.11 -21.32
CA LEU A 215 -17.86 9.87 -21.74
C LEU A 215 -17.41 9.45 -23.14
N ARG A 216 -17.38 8.14 -23.42
CA ARG A 216 -16.97 7.58 -24.72
C ARG A 216 -17.90 8.00 -25.85
N HIS A 217 -19.22 7.92 -25.64
CA HIS A 217 -20.18 8.10 -26.72
C HIS A 217 -20.68 9.54 -26.88
N GLN A 218 -20.70 10.32 -25.80
CA GLN A 218 -21.31 11.65 -25.80
C GLN A 218 -20.29 12.78 -25.63
N VAL A 219 -19.21 12.58 -24.90
CA VAL A 219 -18.26 13.67 -24.56
C VAL A 219 -17.03 13.65 -25.45
N LEU A 220 -16.36 12.50 -25.59
CA LEU A 220 -15.13 12.39 -26.39
C LEU A 220 -15.35 12.78 -27.87
N PRO A 221 -16.46 12.38 -28.55
CA PRO A 221 -16.70 12.81 -29.93
C PRO A 221 -16.84 14.32 -30.05
N VAL A 222 -17.53 14.98 -29.10
CA VAL A 222 -17.67 16.45 -29.08
C VAL A 222 -16.32 17.12 -28.86
N LEU A 223 -15.47 16.60 -27.96
CA LEU A 223 -14.14 17.14 -27.73
C LEU A 223 -13.22 16.94 -28.95
N GLU A 224 -13.35 15.83 -29.66
CA GLU A 224 -12.56 15.59 -30.89
C GLU A 224 -13.01 16.50 -32.05
N ASP A 225 -14.33 16.78 -32.17
CA ASP A 225 -14.89 17.70 -33.16
C ASP A 225 -14.44 19.15 -32.89
N LEU A 226 -14.56 19.61 -31.64
CA LEU A 226 -14.13 20.97 -31.22
C LEU A 226 -12.60 21.14 -31.27
N PHE A 227 -11.88 20.09 -31.00
CA PHE A 227 -10.42 20.09 -30.90
C PHE A 227 -9.82 18.90 -31.68
N PRO A 228 -9.76 18.92 -33.00
CA PRO A 228 -9.24 17.81 -33.80
C PRO A 228 -7.86 17.35 -33.32
N GLY A 229 -7.71 16.05 -33.04
CA GLY A 229 -6.51 15.46 -32.41
C GLY A 229 -6.49 15.57 -30.87
N PHE A 230 -7.64 15.76 -30.23
CA PHE A 230 -7.77 15.84 -28.74
C PHE A 230 -7.15 14.63 -28.05
N LEU A 231 -7.42 13.41 -28.52
CA LEU A 231 -6.88 12.16 -27.93
C LEU A 231 -5.34 12.12 -27.94
N SER A 232 -4.73 12.64 -29.02
CA SER A 232 -3.27 12.72 -29.08
C SER A 232 -2.70 13.75 -28.12
N ARG A 233 -3.34 14.95 -28.04
CA ARG A 233 -2.90 16.01 -27.12
C ARG A 233 -3.08 15.64 -25.66
N ILE A 234 -4.19 14.97 -25.29
CA ILE A 234 -4.37 14.53 -23.91
C ILE A 234 -3.35 13.46 -23.54
N SER A 235 -2.97 12.57 -24.47
CA SER A 235 -1.91 11.61 -24.25
C SER A 235 -0.54 12.27 -24.00
N GLN A 236 -0.21 13.33 -24.74
CA GLN A 236 1.00 14.13 -24.51
C GLN A 236 0.95 14.86 -23.17
N THR A 237 -0.18 15.50 -22.86
CA THR A 237 -0.38 16.14 -21.55
C THR A 237 -0.18 15.15 -20.41
N CYS A 238 -0.74 13.94 -20.52
CA CYS A 238 -0.53 12.87 -19.52
C CYS A 238 0.95 12.47 -19.39
N ALA A 239 1.72 12.48 -20.48
CA ALA A 239 3.16 12.19 -20.45
C ALA A 239 3.91 13.25 -19.61
N HIS A 240 3.70 14.55 -19.91
CA HIS A 240 4.32 15.65 -19.15
C HIS A 240 3.92 15.63 -17.67
N LEU A 241 2.61 15.46 -17.37
CA LEU A 241 2.13 15.38 -16.00
C LEU A 241 2.72 14.16 -15.25
N ARG A 242 3.05 13.10 -15.96
CA ARG A 242 3.69 11.91 -15.38
C ARG A 242 5.16 12.18 -15.04
N GLU A 243 5.90 12.86 -15.93
CA GLU A 243 7.27 13.29 -15.64
C GLU A 243 7.33 14.16 -14.38
N ASP A 244 6.42 15.14 -14.26
CA ASP A 244 6.32 15.99 -13.06
C ASP A 244 5.97 15.17 -11.81
N GLU A 245 5.02 14.22 -11.92
CA GLU A 245 4.63 13.34 -10.81
C GLU A 245 5.79 12.43 -10.39
N ASP A 246 6.54 11.87 -11.34
CA ASP A 246 7.69 10.99 -11.07
C ASP A 246 8.81 11.78 -10.39
N TYR A 247 9.07 13.02 -10.81
CA TYR A 247 10.03 13.91 -10.17
C TYR A 247 9.63 14.24 -8.72
N LEU A 248 8.38 14.67 -8.49
CA LEU A 248 7.89 14.97 -7.15
C LEU A 248 7.86 13.73 -6.25
N SER A 249 7.55 12.57 -6.83
CA SER A 249 7.59 11.29 -6.12
C SER A 249 9.01 10.88 -5.74
N SER A 250 10.00 11.15 -6.60
CA SER A 250 11.41 10.89 -6.27
C SER A 250 11.90 11.72 -5.09
N LEU A 251 11.51 13.00 -5.02
CA LEU A 251 11.79 13.86 -3.87
C LEU A 251 11.10 13.36 -2.59
N ALA A 252 9.87 12.85 -2.73
CA ALA A 252 9.16 12.28 -1.59
C ALA A 252 9.81 10.99 -1.07
N VAL A 253 10.34 10.13 -1.95
CA VAL A 253 11.14 8.95 -1.54
C VAL A 253 12.33 9.38 -0.71
N GLN A 254 13.09 10.39 -1.15
CA GLN A 254 14.22 10.93 -0.39
C GLN A 254 13.80 11.49 0.97
N ALA A 255 12.67 12.21 1.02
CA ALA A 255 12.15 12.78 2.27
C ALA A 255 11.78 11.71 3.31
N VAL A 256 11.36 10.51 2.88
CA VAL A 256 10.98 9.42 3.79
C VAL A 256 12.05 8.33 3.94
N GLU A 257 13.23 8.50 3.35
CA GLU A 257 14.30 7.51 3.38
C GLU A 257 14.76 7.17 4.81
N SER A 258 14.69 8.16 5.72
CA SER A 258 15.03 7.96 7.14
C SER A 258 13.93 7.26 7.96
N ALA A 259 12.84 6.83 7.33
CA ALA A 259 11.79 6.06 8.01
C ALA A 259 12.33 4.70 8.46
N ARG A 260 11.96 4.32 9.68
CA ARG A 260 12.37 3.04 10.27
C ARG A 260 11.23 2.38 11.02
N TRP A 261 11.30 1.07 11.12
CA TRP A 261 10.38 0.29 11.92
C TRP A 261 10.91 0.09 13.33
N GLU A 262 10.09 0.36 14.35
CA GLU A 262 10.31 -0.04 15.75
C GLU A 262 9.15 -0.95 16.17
N GLY A 263 9.34 -2.27 16.13
CA GLY A 263 8.24 -3.23 16.25
C GLY A 263 7.22 -3.06 15.10
N GLU A 264 5.96 -2.80 15.43
CA GLU A 264 4.89 -2.52 14.45
C GLU A 264 4.70 -1.03 14.12
N ASP A 265 5.46 -0.15 14.77
CA ASP A 265 5.41 1.29 14.56
C ASP A 265 6.35 1.71 13.43
N LEU A 266 5.87 2.55 12.51
CA LEU A 266 6.69 3.21 11.50
C LEU A 266 7.03 4.62 11.97
N ILE A 267 8.31 4.95 12.04
CA ILE A 267 8.82 6.16 12.64
C ILE A 267 9.65 6.97 11.66
N LEU A 268 9.43 8.28 11.65
CA LEU A 268 10.16 9.23 10.81
C LEU A 268 10.43 10.51 11.60
N PRO A 269 11.62 11.17 11.47
CA PRO A 269 11.81 12.52 11.96
C PRO A 269 10.76 13.48 11.38
N ALA A 270 9.99 14.18 12.21
CA ALA A 270 8.90 15.04 11.74
C ALA A 270 9.40 16.15 10.80
N ALA A 271 10.61 16.67 11.02
CA ALA A 271 11.27 17.67 10.17
C ALA A 271 11.46 17.18 8.72
N ALA A 272 11.66 15.88 8.52
CA ALA A 272 11.82 15.30 7.17
C ALA A 272 10.64 15.55 6.23
N LEU A 273 9.43 15.72 6.79
CA LEU A 273 8.22 16.11 6.06
C LEU A 273 7.84 17.58 6.28
N ALA A 274 8.05 18.11 7.50
CA ALA A 274 7.65 19.46 7.85
C ALA A 274 8.35 20.52 6.99
N ASP A 275 9.63 20.29 6.66
CA ASP A 275 10.49 21.21 5.91
C ASP A 275 10.32 21.09 4.39
N GLN A 276 9.55 20.09 3.93
CA GLN A 276 9.29 19.88 2.51
C GLN A 276 8.16 20.78 1.98
N PRO A 277 8.17 21.12 0.67
CA PRO A 277 7.00 21.66 0.01
C PRO A 277 5.81 20.71 0.19
N GLN A 278 4.61 21.27 0.34
CA GLN A 278 3.38 20.49 0.60
C GLN A 278 3.18 19.36 -0.41
N SER A 279 3.46 19.62 -1.69
CA SER A 279 3.34 18.62 -2.77
C SER A 279 4.23 17.40 -2.56
N VAL A 280 5.44 17.58 -2.02
CA VAL A 280 6.39 16.50 -1.71
C VAL A 280 5.99 15.80 -0.41
N ALA A 281 5.70 16.59 0.65
CA ALA A 281 5.33 16.05 1.95
C ALA A 281 4.08 15.14 1.90
N ILE A 282 3.03 15.56 1.17
CA ILE A 282 1.81 14.75 1.01
C ILE A 282 2.08 13.42 0.29
N ARG A 283 2.99 13.40 -0.69
CA ARG A 283 3.41 12.15 -1.35
C ARG A 283 4.17 11.24 -0.39
N GLY A 284 5.11 11.80 0.38
CA GLY A 284 5.83 11.06 1.43
C GLY A 284 4.88 10.45 2.47
N ILE A 285 3.88 11.22 2.94
CA ILE A 285 2.84 10.74 3.84
C ILE A 285 2.06 9.57 3.22
N ARG A 286 1.65 9.65 1.95
CA ARG A 286 0.98 8.54 1.26
C ARG A 286 1.84 7.29 1.15
N MET A 287 3.14 7.44 0.91
CA MET A 287 4.09 6.31 0.87
C MET A 287 4.19 5.61 2.23
N LEU A 288 4.29 6.39 3.33
CA LEU A 288 4.31 5.84 4.69
C LEU A 288 3.01 5.10 5.03
N ILE A 289 1.84 5.69 4.74
CA ILE A 289 0.54 5.04 4.94
C ILE A 289 0.45 3.77 4.08
N GLY A 290 0.86 3.84 2.81
CA GLY A 290 0.86 2.71 1.89
C GLY A 290 1.69 1.52 2.38
N SER A 291 2.86 1.76 3.00
CA SER A 291 3.68 0.70 3.60
C SER A 291 3.01 0.07 4.83
N MET A 292 2.21 0.83 5.58
CA MET A 292 1.42 0.33 6.73
C MET A 292 0.17 -0.46 6.30
N THR A 293 -0.40 -0.19 5.11
CA THR A 293 -1.70 -0.71 4.66
C THR A 293 -1.63 -1.67 3.48
N ALA A 294 -0.43 -2.15 3.14
CA ALA A 294 -0.18 -2.97 1.94
C ALA A 294 -0.73 -2.32 0.64
N GLY A 295 -0.61 -0.99 0.55
CA GLY A 295 -1.02 -0.22 -0.63
C GLY A 295 -2.47 0.25 -0.65
N ASN A 296 -3.25 -0.05 0.38
CA ASN A 296 -4.66 0.35 0.48
C ASN A 296 -4.79 1.72 1.19
N ASP A 297 -4.50 2.81 0.48
CA ASP A 297 -4.58 4.18 0.99
C ASP A 297 -6.00 4.73 0.85
N ASN A 298 -6.79 4.65 1.91
CA ASN A 298 -8.13 5.23 2.01
C ASN A 298 -8.14 6.64 2.63
N CYS A 299 -6.98 7.30 2.73
CA CYS A 299 -6.87 8.62 3.33
C CYS A 299 -7.30 9.73 2.37
N ALA A 300 -8.36 10.46 2.72
CA ALA A 300 -8.79 11.66 2.02
C ALA A 300 -7.84 12.85 2.32
N ALA A 301 -7.92 13.91 1.50
CA ALA A 301 -7.08 15.10 1.63
C ALA A 301 -7.02 15.68 3.07
N PRO A 302 -8.14 15.81 3.84
CA PRO A 302 -8.08 16.30 5.21
C PRO A 302 -7.20 15.47 6.16
N HIS A 303 -7.14 14.13 6.00
CA HIS A 303 -6.28 13.28 6.80
C HIS A 303 -4.79 13.53 6.52
N LEU A 304 -4.44 13.73 5.24
CA LEU A 304 -3.07 13.98 4.80
C LEU A 304 -2.57 15.35 5.25
N GLU A 305 -3.44 16.37 5.14
CA GLU A 305 -3.17 17.72 5.64
C GLU A 305 -3.06 17.74 7.16
N GLY A 306 -3.94 17.01 7.87
CA GLY A 306 -3.86 16.83 9.31
C GLY A 306 -2.54 16.20 9.76
N LEU A 307 -2.06 15.19 9.03
CA LEU A 307 -0.75 14.56 9.25
C LEU A 307 0.41 15.55 9.03
N LEU A 308 0.37 16.31 7.97
CA LEU A 308 1.39 17.32 7.68
C LEU A 308 1.40 18.42 8.77
N ASN A 309 0.21 18.87 9.22
CA ASN A 309 0.09 19.82 10.32
C ASN A 309 0.62 19.24 11.63
N LEU A 310 0.42 17.95 11.89
CA LEU A 310 1.01 17.24 13.04
C LEU A 310 2.54 17.24 12.97
N CYS A 311 3.13 17.06 11.79
CA CYS A 311 4.58 17.16 11.59
C CYS A 311 5.12 18.58 11.83
N ARG A 312 4.37 19.60 11.38
CA ARG A 312 4.74 21.03 11.52
C ARG A 312 4.46 21.62 12.88
N GLY A 313 3.53 21.03 13.63
CA GLY A 313 3.15 21.51 14.95
C GLY A 313 4.25 21.36 15.99
N SER A 314 4.12 22.06 17.11
CA SER A 314 5.05 22.03 18.26
C SER A 314 4.59 21.14 19.42
N ASP A 315 3.31 20.69 19.41
CA ASP A 315 2.77 19.84 20.49
C ASP A 315 3.38 18.43 20.40
N PRO A 316 4.22 18.04 21.40
CA PRO A 316 4.88 16.73 21.39
C PRO A 316 3.94 15.56 21.66
N SER A 317 2.66 15.83 21.91
CA SER A 317 1.64 14.86 22.27
C SER A 317 0.46 14.84 21.30
N ALA A 318 0.55 15.59 20.21
CA ALA A 318 -0.49 15.65 19.20
C ALA A 318 -0.74 14.27 18.60
N ARG A 319 -2.02 13.95 18.35
CA ARG A 319 -2.49 12.68 17.81
C ARG A 319 -3.55 12.92 16.75
N LEU A 320 -3.57 12.07 15.75
CA LEU A 320 -4.57 12.01 14.69
C LEU A 320 -4.94 10.56 14.42
N ASP A 321 -6.22 10.24 14.50
CA ASP A 321 -6.73 8.94 14.09
C ASP A 321 -7.00 8.94 12.58
N LEU A 322 -6.60 7.86 11.91
CA LEU A 322 -6.66 7.70 10.46
C LEU A 322 -7.57 6.52 10.09
N PRO A 323 -8.09 6.48 8.85
CA PRO A 323 -8.85 5.33 8.37
C PRO A 323 -8.05 4.02 8.47
N GLY A 324 -8.76 2.89 8.57
CA GLY A 324 -8.15 1.56 8.64
C GLY A 324 -7.47 1.23 9.98
N GLY A 325 -7.85 1.92 11.06
CA GLY A 325 -7.32 1.67 12.40
C GLY A 325 -5.89 2.15 12.61
N LEU A 326 -5.41 3.02 11.73
CA LEU A 326 -4.11 3.67 11.91
C LEU A 326 -4.22 4.87 12.83
N THR A 327 -3.17 5.13 13.59
CA THR A 327 -3.00 6.32 14.43
C THR A 327 -1.67 6.97 14.08
N ALA A 328 -1.70 8.27 13.81
CA ALA A 328 -0.51 9.11 13.72
C ALA A 328 -0.34 9.88 15.03
N ARG A 329 0.86 9.94 15.56
CA ARG A 329 1.18 10.71 16.75
C ARG A 329 2.52 11.40 16.64
N ARG A 330 2.65 12.54 17.30
CA ARG A 330 3.94 13.18 17.49
C ARG A 330 4.59 12.65 18.77
N ARG A 331 5.81 12.18 18.66
CA ARG A 331 6.65 11.77 19.78
C ARG A 331 7.89 12.65 19.78
N TYR A 332 7.76 13.83 20.43
CA TYR A 332 8.79 14.91 20.40
C TYR A 332 9.10 15.38 18.96
N GLY A 333 10.27 15.07 18.43
CA GLY A 333 10.69 15.41 17.06
C GLY A 333 10.34 14.38 16.00
N GLU A 334 9.59 13.33 16.34
CA GLU A 334 9.27 12.20 15.46
C GLU A 334 7.79 12.11 15.16
N LEU A 335 7.45 11.73 13.94
CA LEU A 335 6.16 11.20 13.53
C LEU A 335 6.17 9.69 13.75
N VAL A 336 5.18 9.17 14.46
CA VAL A 336 4.97 7.72 14.69
C VAL A 336 3.63 7.32 14.10
N LEU A 337 3.63 6.39 13.19
CA LEU A 337 2.45 5.74 12.64
C LEU A 337 2.32 4.35 13.27
N SER A 338 1.16 4.04 13.86
CA SER A 338 0.88 2.79 14.58
C SER A 338 -0.47 2.21 14.17
N ARG A 339 -0.62 0.90 14.23
CA ARG A 339 -1.92 0.23 14.10
C ARG A 339 -2.67 0.10 15.41
N SER A 340 -1.96 0.09 16.54
CA SER A 340 -2.55 -0.04 17.87
C SER A 340 -2.11 1.10 18.78
N ALA A 341 -3.02 1.61 19.62
CA ALA A 341 -2.66 2.42 20.77
C ALA A 341 -2.05 1.49 21.84
N PRO A 342 -1.12 1.98 22.71
CA PRO A 342 -0.65 1.22 23.86
C PRO A 342 -1.84 0.69 24.66
N THR A 343 -1.79 -0.58 25.06
CA THR A 343 -2.88 -1.22 25.82
C THR A 343 -3.05 -0.52 27.17
N PRO A 344 -4.22 0.07 27.48
CA PRO A 344 -4.43 0.68 28.77
C PRO A 344 -4.25 -0.32 29.90
N LEU A 345 -3.55 0.09 30.96
CA LEU A 345 -3.31 -0.74 32.11
C LEU A 345 -4.55 -0.72 33.03
N SER A 346 -5.02 -1.91 33.44
CA SER A 346 -6.06 -2.05 34.43
C SER A 346 -5.44 -2.42 35.78
N PRO A 347 -6.00 -1.93 36.92
CA PRO A 347 -5.58 -2.35 38.26
C PRO A 347 -5.66 -3.87 38.43
N ARG A 348 -4.62 -4.48 38.99
CA ARG A 348 -4.54 -5.92 39.26
C ARG A 348 -3.55 -6.25 40.36
N ASP A 349 -3.71 -7.42 40.95
CA ASP A 349 -2.77 -7.92 41.93
C ASP A 349 -1.42 -8.27 41.30
N LEU A 350 -0.33 -8.04 42.03
CA LEU A 350 1.00 -8.41 41.66
C LEU A 350 1.28 -9.83 42.16
N ASN A 351 1.70 -10.71 41.28
CA ASN A 351 2.18 -12.06 41.68
C ASN A 351 3.52 -11.91 42.42
N LEU A 352 3.51 -12.14 43.71
CA LEU A 352 4.65 -11.90 44.61
C LEU A 352 5.77 -12.96 44.50
N ALA A 353 5.57 -14.00 43.71
CA ALA A 353 6.56 -15.06 43.51
C ALA A 353 6.68 -15.42 41.99
N GLY A 354 6.48 -14.45 41.11
CA GLY A 354 6.49 -14.73 39.66
C GLY A 354 6.30 -13.51 38.79
N GLU A 355 5.67 -13.73 37.64
CA GLU A 355 5.42 -12.69 36.64
C GLU A 355 3.95 -12.29 36.60
N THR A 356 3.71 -11.00 36.37
CA THR A 356 2.39 -10.40 36.15
C THR A 356 2.43 -9.65 34.82
N ARG A 357 1.53 -9.99 33.88
CA ARG A 357 1.36 -9.20 32.67
C ARG A 357 0.43 -8.02 32.95
N ALA A 358 0.87 -6.80 32.65
CA ALA A 358 0.16 -5.56 32.90
C ALA A 358 0.12 -4.69 31.65
N GLY A 359 -0.95 -4.81 30.84
CA GLY A 359 -0.98 -4.27 29.48
C GLY A 359 0.09 -4.93 28.62
N ASP A 360 0.92 -4.10 28.01
CA ASP A 360 2.05 -4.57 27.18
C ASP A 360 3.33 -4.83 28.01
N TRP A 361 3.28 -4.61 29.33
CA TRP A 361 4.41 -4.83 30.25
C TRP A 361 4.38 -6.22 30.86
N THR A 362 5.58 -6.74 31.16
CA THR A 362 5.74 -7.86 32.10
C THR A 362 6.44 -7.34 33.35
N VAL A 363 5.85 -7.59 34.51
CA VAL A 363 6.41 -7.22 35.81
C VAL A 363 6.71 -8.50 36.58
N ARG A 364 7.97 -8.72 36.90
CA ARG A 364 8.43 -9.85 37.73
C ARG A 364 8.62 -9.36 39.15
N CYS A 365 8.09 -10.10 40.12
CA CYS A 365 8.27 -9.85 41.54
C CYS A 365 8.74 -11.13 42.24
N LEU A 366 9.83 -11.05 42.96
CA LEU A 366 10.39 -12.17 43.71
C LEU A 366 10.68 -11.75 45.16
N PRO A 367 10.39 -12.61 46.17
CA PRO A 367 10.80 -12.33 47.52
C PRO A 367 12.33 -12.53 47.67
N GLY A 368 12.94 -11.68 48.50
CA GLY A 368 14.37 -11.77 48.76
C GLY A 368 14.82 -10.92 49.93
N THR A 369 16.11 -10.98 50.26
CA THR A 369 16.74 -10.13 51.27
C THR A 369 17.65 -9.14 50.56
N TYR A 370 17.36 -7.85 50.70
CA TYR A 370 18.13 -6.79 50.06
C TYR A 370 19.55 -6.70 50.65
N GLN A 371 20.57 -6.78 49.77
CA GLN A 371 21.97 -6.76 50.18
C GLN A 371 22.67 -5.41 49.89
N GLY A 372 21.94 -4.42 49.41
CA GLY A 372 22.47 -3.11 49.05
C GLY A 372 22.67 -2.92 47.57
N GLU A 373 21.95 -3.67 46.72
CA GLU A 373 22.00 -3.61 45.25
C GLU A 373 21.57 -2.22 44.77
N ARG A 374 22.10 -1.84 43.64
CA ARG A 374 21.78 -0.55 43.04
C ARG A 374 20.35 -0.52 42.51
N GLN A 375 19.57 0.46 42.96
CA GLN A 375 18.24 0.72 42.44
C GLN A 375 18.32 1.32 41.03
N SER A 376 17.44 0.86 40.14
CA SER A 376 17.31 1.42 38.79
C SER A 376 15.85 1.70 38.45
N PRO A 377 15.57 2.45 37.36
CA PRO A 377 14.20 2.71 36.91
C PRO A 377 13.40 1.48 36.46
N LEU A 378 14.08 0.40 36.10
CA LEU A 378 13.48 -0.85 35.63
C LEU A 378 13.72 -2.04 36.54
N ASP A 379 14.58 -1.88 37.54
CA ASP A 379 14.95 -2.93 38.50
C ASP A 379 15.12 -2.32 39.88
N CYS A 380 14.21 -2.66 40.80
CA CYS A 380 14.17 -2.05 42.12
C CYS A 380 13.74 -3.03 43.22
N TRP A 381 14.07 -2.65 44.45
CA TRP A 381 13.68 -3.39 45.68
C TRP A 381 12.76 -2.54 46.50
N LEU A 382 11.68 -3.15 47.03
CA LEU A 382 10.73 -2.52 47.97
C LEU A 382 10.66 -3.33 49.28
N ALA A 383 10.72 -2.65 50.43
CA ALA A 383 10.64 -3.31 51.70
C ALA A 383 9.26 -3.93 51.92
N GLN A 384 9.20 -5.20 52.34
CA GLN A 384 7.94 -5.90 52.59
C GLN A 384 7.14 -5.26 53.75
N GLU A 385 7.80 -4.65 54.72
CA GLU A 385 7.19 -3.96 55.86
C GLU A 385 6.33 -2.76 55.40
N THR A 386 6.83 -1.97 54.43
CA THR A 386 6.11 -0.78 53.91
C THR A 386 5.21 -1.11 52.73
N ALA A 387 5.44 -2.22 52.02
CA ALA A 387 4.68 -2.69 50.88
C ALA A 387 4.31 -4.18 51.06
N PRO A 388 3.47 -4.58 52.00
CA PRO A 388 3.21 -5.99 52.29
C PRO A 388 2.47 -6.70 51.15
N MET A 389 1.54 -6.03 50.53
CA MET A 389 0.77 -6.57 49.38
C MET A 389 0.68 -5.51 48.27
N PRO A 390 1.75 -5.31 47.52
CA PRO A 390 1.73 -4.34 46.43
C PRO A 390 0.87 -4.82 45.25
N THR A 391 0.18 -3.87 44.62
CA THR A 391 -0.64 -4.10 43.43
C THR A 391 -0.11 -3.30 42.23
N LEU A 392 -0.56 -3.62 41.04
CA LEU A 392 -0.24 -2.86 39.82
C LEU A 392 -1.47 -2.04 39.39
N ARG A 393 -1.22 -0.78 39.00
CA ARG A 393 -2.25 0.09 38.45
C ARG A 393 -1.69 1.12 37.48
N PRO A 394 -2.52 1.80 36.66
CA PRO A 394 -2.11 3.01 35.98
C PRO A 394 -1.85 4.14 36.96
N ARG A 395 -1.14 5.19 36.54
CA ARG A 395 -1.00 6.42 37.32
C ARG A 395 -2.37 7.06 37.60
N ARG A 396 -2.48 7.75 38.74
CA ARG A 396 -3.65 8.56 39.13
C ARG A 396 -3.27 10.04 39.17
N THR A 397 -4.26 10.91 39.00
CA THR A 397 -4.09 12.34 39.29
C THR A 397 -3.79 12.50 40.77
N GLY A 398 -2.71 13.22 41.10
CA GLY A 398 -2.26 13.38 42.49
C GLY A 398 -1.12 12.43 42.90
N ASP A 399 -0.81 11.39 42.12
CA ASP A 399 0.35 10.54 42.42
C ASP A 399 1.64 11.37 42.49
N VAL A 400 2.39 11.18 43.56
CA VAL A 400 3.72 11.78 43.77
C VAL A 400 4.77 10.70 43.88
N LEU A 401 6.02 11.03 43.47
CA LEU A 401 7.17 10.14 43.57
C LEU A 401 8.38 10.96 44.01
N ALA A 402 9.07 10.45 45.02
CA ALA A 402 10.33 10.98 45.52
C ALA A 402 11.42 9.90 45.38
N PRO A 403 12.10 9.77 44.21
CA PRO A 403 13.18 8.81 44.05
C PRO A 403 14.34 9.12 45.00
N PRO A 404 15.14 8.11 45.41
CA PRO A 404 16.30 8.31 46.27
C PRO A 404 17.21 9.43 45.77
N GLY A 405 17.56 10.38 46.67
CA GLY A 405 18.41 11.54 46.36
C GLY A 405 17.77 12.63 45.47
N ARG A 406 16.44 12.56 45.23
CA ARG A 406 15.71 13.56 44.45
C ARG A 406 14.54 14.15 45.20
N HIS A 407 14.14 15.37 44.82
CA HIS A 407 12.96 16.03 45.39
C HIS A 407 11.66 15.37 44.92
N GLU A 408 10.66 15.42 45.78
CA GLU A 408 9.31 14.97 45.43
C GLU A 408 8.69 15.80 44.32
N LYS A 409 8.08 15.13 43.36
CA LYS A 409 7.31 15.73 42.26
C LYS A 409 6.15 14.81 41.90
N SER A 410 5.11 15.37 41.26
CA SER A 410 4.05 14.53 40.68
C SER A 410 4.60 13.54 39.66
N VAL A 411 4.08 12.33 39.65
CA VAL A 411 4.43 11.28 38.68
C VAL A 411 4.34 11.81 37.24
N LYS A 412 3.27 12.63 36.95
CA LYS A 412 3.12 13.29 35.64
C LYS A 412 4.33 14.18 35.28
N LYS A 413 4.83 15.00 36.23
CA LYS A 413 6.02 15.86 36.01
C LYS A 413 7.29 15.02 35.79
N TRP A 414 7.46 13.93 36.53
CA TRP A 414 8.56 13.00 36.33
C TRP A 414 8.52 12.37 34.93
N MET A 415 7.35 11.88 34.50
CA MET A 415 7.17 11.29 33.16
C MET A 415 7.47 12.28 32.03
N ILE A 416 7.10 13.57 32.20
CA ILE A 416 7.45 14.64 31.25
C ILE A 416 8.97 14.86 31.23
N ASN A 417 9.61 14.97 32.39
CA ASN A 417 11.05 15.20 32.49
C ASN A 417 11.89 14.05 31.92
N THR A 418 11.38 12.81 32.05
CA THR A 418 11.99 11.58 31.49
C THR A 418 11.58 11.33 30.04
N LYS A 419 10.83 12.29 29.45
CA LYS A 419 10.37 12.24 28.04
C LYS A 419 9.51 11.01 27.70
N ILE A 420 8.71 10.49 28.68
CA ILE A 420 7.74 9.44 28.38
C ILE A 420 6.61 10.06 27.57
N PRO A 421 6.31 9.51 26.34
CA PRO A 421 5.26 10.04 25.48
C PRO A 421 3.88 10.08 26.17
N ALA A 422 3.09 11.12 25.92
CA ALA A 422 1.80 11.31 26.60
C ALA A 422 0.86 10.12 26.46
N CYS A 423 0.80 9.53 25.26
CA CYS A 423 -0.01 8.35 24.94
C CYS A 423 0.39 7.09 25.71
N CYS A 424 1.64 6.99 26.17
CA CYS A 424 2.15 5.84 26.90
C CYS A 424 2.02 5.97 28.42
N ARG A 425 1.78 7.20 28.96
CA ARG A 425 1.84 7.45 30.42
C ARG A 425 0.82 6.66 31.23
N ASP A 426 -0.37 6.41 30.66
CA ASP A 426 -1.43 5.64 31.35
C ASP A 426 -1.24 4.12 31.16
N ALA A 427 -0.30 3.70 30.31
CA ALA A 427 0.13 2.33 30.14
C ALA A 427 1.38 1.99 30.98
N VAL A 428 2.03 2.97 31.64
CA VAL A 428 3.22 2.72 32.48
C VAL A 428 2.78 2.17 33.84
N PRO A 429 3.29 0.99 34.28
CA PRO A 429 2.92 0.39 35.56
C PRO A 429 3.39 1.25 36.77
N VAL A 430 2.47 1.44 37.67
CA VAL A 430 2.72 1.94 39.03
C VAL A 430 2.52 0.79 40.01
N VAL A 431 3.53 0.51 40.80
CA VAL A 431 3.39 -0.39 41.97
C VAL A 431 2.78 0.42 43.08
N ASP A 432 1.57 0.04 43.48
CA ASP A 432 0.80 0.69 44.52
C ASP A 432 0.98 -0.06 45.85
N ALA A 433 1.25 0.67 46.92
CA ALA A 433 1.27 0.16 48.25
C ALA A 433 0.37 1.03 49.17
N GLY A 434 -0.82 0.52 49.45
CA GLY A 434 -1.79 1.22 50.31
C GLY A 434 -2.24 2.57 49.75
N GLY A 435 -2.37 2.72 48.44
CA GLY A 435 -2.79 3.96 47.78
C GLY A 435 -1.62 4.90 47.39
N THR A 436 -0.39 4.57 47.76
CA THR A 436 0.82 5.36 47.45
C THR A 436 1.63 4.70 46.31
N ALA A 437 2.18 5.49 45.40
CA ALA A 437 3.05 5.01 44.36
C ALA A 437 4.42 4.60 44.94
N ALA A 438 4.59 3.32 45.28
CA ALA A 438 5.83 2.78 45.84
C ALA A 438 6.95 2.64 44.82
N ALA A 439 6.64 2.33 43.55
CA ALA A 439 7.55 2.39 42.43
C ALA A 439 6.80 2.70 41.13
N VAL A 440 7.48 3.30 40.19
CA VAL A 440 6.95 3.58 38.86
C VAL A 440 7.96 3.10 37.82
N ALA A 441 7.55 2.26 36.89
CA ALA A 441 8.42 1.82 35.82
C ALA A 441 9.02 3.03 35.06
N LEU A 442 10.26 2.94 34.61
CA LEU A 442 11.04 4.01 33.99
C LEU A 442 11.41 5.19 34.93
N LEU A 443 10.88 5.25 36.15
CA LEU A 443 11.18 6.32 37.11
C LEU A 443 11.89 5.82 38.37
N GLY A 444 11.66 4.57 38.74
CA GLY A 444 12.25 3.90 39.90
C GLY A 444 11.37 3.91 41.16
N PRO A 445 11.92 3.50 42.31
CA PRO A 445 11.18 3.39 43.58
C PRO A 445 11.05 4.75 44.29
N HIS A 446 10.02 4.88 45.10
CA HIS A 446 9.88 5.97 46.07
C HIS A 446 10.83 5.71 47.25
N ARG A 447 11.57 6.72 47.73
CA ARG A 447 12.59 6.59 48.79
C ARG A 447 12.10 5.94 50.08
N ASP A 448 10.83 6.16 50.46
CA ASP A 448 10.26 5.65 51.71
C ASP A 448 9.97 4.13 51.65
N PHE A 449 10.00 3.53 50.46
CA PHE A 449 9.81 2.10 50.27
C PHE A 449 11.12 1.34 49.97
N VAL A 450 12.25 2.05 49.87
CA VAL A 450 13.55 1.44 49.63
C VAL A 450 14.01 0.71 50.88
N PRO A 451 14.36 -0.58 50.80
CA PRO A 451 14.75 -1.37 51.96
C PRO A 451 16.13 -0.98 52.49
N ARG A 452 16.37 -1.33 53.78
CA ARG A 452 17.71 -1.32 54.37
C ARG A 452 18.41 -2.64 54.10
N LYS A 453 19.73 -2.64 54.11
CA LYS A 453 20.54 -3.85 53.91
C LYS A 453 20.15 -4.90 54.99
N GLY A 454 19.88 -6.13 54.54
CA GLY A 454 19.42 -7.25 55.39
C GLY A 454 17.91 -7.31 55.59
N GLN A 455 17.10 -6.40 55.03
CA GLN A 455 15.65 -6.37 55.17
C GLN A 455 14.97 -7.27 54.15
N LEU A 456 13.91 -7.96 54.58
CA LEU A 456 13.03 -8.75 53.66
C LEU A 456 12.33 -7.80 52.69
N SER A 457 12.35 -8.14 51.44
CA SER A 457 12.00 -7.21 50.35
C SER A 457 11.42 -7.92 49.14
N TRP A 458 10.75 -7.16 48.31
CA TRP A 458 10.33 -7.56 46.97
C TRP A 458 11.34 -7.02 45.95
N HIS A 459 11.95 -7.94 45.15
CA HIS A 459 12.73 -7.58 43.98
C HIS A 459 11.79 -7.45 42.79
N ILE A 460 11.66 -6.27 42.25
CA ILE A 460 10.72 -5.96 41.15
C ILE A 460 11.50 -5.57 39.92
N THR A 461 11.29 -6.32 38.85
CA THR A 461 11.88 -6.06 37.52
C THR A 461 10.75 -5.74 36.53
N PHE A 462 10.83 -4.58 35.88
CA PHE A 462 9.91 -4.15 34.82
C PHE A 462 10.53 -4.46 33.47
N VAL A 463 9.84 -5.29 32.65
CA VAL A 463 10.22 -5.56 31.26
C VAL A 463 9.33 -4.68 30.37
N PRO A 464 9.89 -3.62 29.77
CA PRO A 464 9.14 -2.71 28.93
C PRO A 464 8.77 -3.36 27.60
N PRO A 465 7.66 -2.90 26.95
CA PRO A 465 7.40 -3.23 25.54
C PRO A 465 8.45 -2.55 24.64
N ASP A 466 8.65 -3.11 23.42
CA ASP A 466 9.69 -2.68 22.48
C ASP A 466 9.64 -1.17 22.18
N TYR A 467 8.44 -0.59 22.09
CA TYR A 467 8.26 0.86 21.85
C TYR A 467 8.68 1.77 23.03
N LEU A 468 9.05 1.21 24.19
CA LEU A 468 9.60 1.92 25.36
C LEU A 468 10.97 1.38 25.79
N ALA A 469 11.44 0.29 25.21
CA ALA A 469 12.78 -0.25 25.43
C ALA A 469 13.81 0.67 24.72
N ARG A 470 14.55 1.48 25.50
CA ARG A 470 15.68 2.30 25.02
C ARG A 470 16.95 1.90 25.77
#